data_8968466dda8e820c39d6ab61a339b458
#
_entry.id   8968466dda8e820c39d6ab61a339b458
#
_cell.length_a   1.000
_cell.length_b   1.000
_cell.length_c   1.000
_cell.angle_alpha   90.00
_cell.angle_beta   90.00
_cell.angle_gamma   90.00
#
_symmetry.space_group_name_H-M   'P 1'
#
loop_
_entity.id
_entity.type
_entity.pdbx_description
1 polymer ?
#
loop_
_entity_poly.entity_id
_entity_poly.type
_entity_poly.pdbx_seq_one_letter_code
_entity_poly.pdbx_strand_id
1 'polypeptide(L)'
;MSETFADKLKLVLKVLVVSRTGLASALNVDKSLVGRWASGAVKPSEHNRANITRYVAERVPGFTLLDWERDIKTFSAVLGVRPDGSAALTESMDFDWVAAPILDEALRTSKQRGGAYEGLWRSTRASNDLPGRFVHDICMMQRREDGMLQFKVGVEGVRYVGWSLLLQHQIFSVASDVESGTMMFSIFNGVARQRPEVLDGLNLATLRDAGGSPAASASVLHRIGDITGNPAQDEKLFEEAIAALDPLAPEGSVPEKIASHLTRNVTDCAPGFLRLLYGQSVARGTRLGKGAPGDES
;
A
#
# COMPACT_ATOMS: atom_id res chain seq x y z
N MET A 1 36.83 -0.08 -0.68
CA MET A 1 36.39 0.65 -1.90
C MET A 1 36.12 2.10 -1.50
N SER A 2 36.67 3.08 -2.20
CA SER A 2 36.48 4.50 -1.87
C SER A 2 35.01 4.87 -2.18
N GLU A 3 34.28 5.27 -1.15
CA GLU A 3 32.89 5.70 -1.23
C GLU A 3 32.83 7.07 -1.93
N THR A 4 32.14 7.11 -3.06
CA THR A 4 32.12 8.28 -3.93
C THR A 4 30.88 9.15 -3.70
N PHE A 5 30.92 10.42 -4.10
CA PHE A 5 29.73 11.28 -4.16
C PHE A 5 28.60 10.64 -5.00
N ALA A 6 28.96 9.93 -6.07
CA ALA A 6 28.00 9.24 -6.93
C ALA A 6 27.20 8.16 -6.18
N ASP A 7 27.86 7.41 -5.30
CA ASP A 7 27.18 6.37 -4.50
C ASP A 7 26.23 6.99 -3.48
N LYS A 8 26.63 8.09 -2.84
CA LYS A 8 25.78 8.86 -1.94
C LYS A 8 24.60 9.50 -2.66
N LEU A 9 24.82 10.04 -3.88
CA LEU A 9 23.74 10.61 -4.69
C LEU A 9 22.72 9.53 -5.11
N LYS A 10 23.18 8.34 -5.50
CA LYS A 10 22.27 7.21 -5.78
C LYS A 10 21.43 6.85 -4.55
N LEU A 11 22.07 6.83 -3.37
CA LEU A 11 21.37 6.56 -2.12
C LEU A 11 20.31 7.63 -1.83
N VAL A 12 20.67 8.92 -1.98
CA VAL A 12 19.71 10.04 -1.84
C VAL A 12 18.53 9.90 -2.79
N LEU A 13 18.77 9.62 -4.08
CA LEU A 13 17.70 9.43 -5.06
C LEU A 13 16.78 8.27 -4.69
N LYS A 14 17.37 7.18 -4.17
CA LYS A 14 16.63 6.01 -3.73
C LYS A 14 15.81 6.31 -2.46
N VAL A 15 16.42 6.92 -1.46
CA VAL A 15 15.78 7.19 -0.15
C VAL A 15 14.67 8.24 -0.29
N LEU A 16 14.91 9.29 -1.06
CA LEU A 16 13.90 10.34 -1.28
C LEU A 16 12.89 9.99 -2.37
N VAL A 17 13.00 8.79 -2.96
CA VAL A 17 12.13 8.32 -4.07
C VAL A 17 12.07 9.33 -5.22
N VAL A 18 13.22 9.94 -5.56
CA VAL A 18 13.30 10.97 -6.58
C VAL A 18 13.99 10.43 -7.83
N SER A 19 13.35 10.57 -8.98
CA SER A 19 13.97 10.23 -10.26
C SER A 19 15.06 11.23 -10.64
N ARG A 20 16.03 10.78 -11.48
CA ARG A 20 17.06 11.68 -12.05
C ARG A 20 16.43 12.85 -12.80
N THR A 21 15.30 12.64 -13.46
CA THR A 21 14.55 13.68 -14.16
C THR A 21 13.89 14.64 -13.16
N GLY A 22 13.33 14.13 -12.07
CA GLY A 22 12.74 14.94 -11.00
C GLY A 22 13.77 15.83 -10.33
N LEU A 23 14.95 15.28 -9.99
CA LEU A 23 16.04 16.09 -9.44
C LEU A 23 16.56 17.14 -10.44
N ALA A 24 16.72 16.77 -11.72
CA ALA A 24 17.14 17.69 -12.77
C ALA A 24 16.17 18.87 -12.91
N SER A 25 14.86 18.59 -12.92
CA SER A 25 13.81 19.62 -12.96
C SER A 25 13.87 20.53 -11.74
N ALA A 26 13.98 19.96 -10.53
CA ALA A 26 14.05 20.74 -9.30
C ALA A 26 15.27 21.65 -9.20
N LEU A 27 16.41 21.21 -9.77
CA LEU A 27 17.65 21.99 -9.80
C LEU A 27 17.78 22.89 -11.04
N ASN A 28 16.82 22.84 -11.96
CA ASN A 28 16.86 23.51 -13.25
C ASN A 28 18.14 23.22 -14.06
N VAL A 29 18.52 21.93 -14.14
CA VAL A 29 19.67 21.45 -14.89
C VAL A 29 19.26 20.37 -15.89
N ASP A 30 20.15 20.07 -16.85
CA ASP A 30 19.88 19.00 -17.83
C ASP A 30 19.87 17.61 -17.17
N LYS A 31 18.91 16.76 -17.57
CA LYS A 31 18.77 15.38 -17.09
C LYS A 31 20.04 14.56 -17.27
N SER A 32 20.76 14.75 -18.39
CA SER A 32 22.01 14.03 -18.67
C SER A 32 23.10 14.37 -17.66
N LEU A 33 23.08 15.59 -17.13
CA LEU A 33 24.05 16.04 -16.12
C LEU A 33 23.85 15.30 -14.79
N VAL A 34 22.61 15.18 -14.32
CA VAL A 34 22.30 14.38 -13.13
C VAL A 34 22.66 12.91 -13.34
N GLY A 35 22.41 12.36 -14.53
CA GLY A 35 22.85 11.02 -14.92
C GLY A 35 24.37 10.82 -14.79
N ARG A 36 25.16 11.78 -15.25
CA ARG A 36 26.62 11.77 -15.16
C ARG A 36 27.13 11.92 -13.71
N TRP A 37 26.47 12.70 -12.87
CA TRP A 37 26.77 12.76 -11.44
C TRP A 37 26.51 11.44 -10.75
N ALA A 38 25.35 10.84 -11.01
CA ALA A 38 24.96 9.55 -10.41
C ALA A 38 25.80 8.37 -10.90
N SER A 39 26.37 8.44 -12.12
CA SER A 39 27.30 7.42 -12.61
C SER A 39 28.75 7.63 -12.17
N GLY A 40 29.07 8.81 -11.61
CA GLY A 40 30.43 9.18 -11.25
C GLY A 40 31.28 9.67 -12.44
N ALA A 41 30.70 9.77 -13.64
CA ALA A 41 31.39 10.23 -14.83
C ALA A 41 31.83 11.71 -14.72
N VAL A 42 31.09 12.51 -13.96
CA VAL A 42 31.39 13.92 -13.70
C VAL A 42 31.10 14.26 -12.26
N LYS A 43 31.96 14.99 -11.57
CA LYS A 43 31.67 15.54 -10.25
C LYS A 43 30.84 16.84 -10.39
N PRO A 44 29.80 17.05 -9.57
CA PRO A 44 29.09 18.33 -9.57
C PRO A 44 30.02 19.46 -9.12
N SER A 45 29.81 20.64 -9.66
CA SER A 45 30.48 21.87 -9.15
C SER A 45 30.02 22.17 -7.72
N GLU A 46 30.74 23.00 -7.00
CA GLU A 46 30.35 23.42 -5.65
C GLU A 46 28.94 24.05 -5.60
N HIS A 47 28.62 24.85 -6.60
CA HIS A 47 27.32 25.46 -6.78
C HIS A 47 26.21 24.36 -6.90
N ASN A 48 26.44 23.36 -7.74
CA ASN A 48 25.49 22.26 -7.91
C ASN A 48 25.42 21.39 -6.65
N ARG A 49 26.55 21.15 -5.96
CA ARG A 49 26.52 20.45 -4.65
C ARG A 49 25.69 21.20 -3.62
N ALA A 50 25.84 22.55 -3.54
CA ALA A 50 25.02 23.35 -2.63
C ALA A 50 23.54 23.30 -2.98
N ASN A 51 23.19 23.33 -4.27
CA ASN A 51 21.78 23.20 -4.69
C ASN A 51 21.20 21.81 -4.41
N ILE A 52 21.98 20.74 -4.65
CA ILE A 52 21.58 19.37 -4.29
C ILE A 52 21.39 19.28 -2.76
N THR A 53 22.31 19.84 -1.98
CA THR A 53 22.23 19.84 -0.51
C THR A 53 20.98 20.56 -0.03
N ARG A 54 20.65 21.72 -0.58
CA ARG A 54 19.43 22.46 -0.25
C ARG A 54 18.19 21.64 -0.56
N TYR A 55 18.14 21.02 -1.73
CA TYR A 55 17.05 20.13 -2.13
C TYR A 55 16.87 18.95 -1.18
N VAL A 56 17.97 18.35 -0.70
CA VAL A 56 17.94 17.27 0.31
C VAL A 56 17.51 17.82 1.66
N ALA A 57 18.05 18.96 2.11
CA ALA A 57 17.74 19.57 3.40
C ALA A 57 16.26 19.96 3.56
N GLU A 58 15.59 20.29 2.46
CA GLU A 58 14.13 20.52 2.45
C GLU A 58 13.33 19.26 2.82
N ARG A 59 13.91 18.08 2.66
CA ARG A 59 13.27 16.76 2.88
C ARG A 59 13.87 15.98 4.05
N VAL A 60 15.11 16.31 4.40
CA VAL A 60 15.86 15.70 5.52
C VAL A 60 16.32 16.83 6.44
N PRO A 61 15.54 17.19 7.45
CA PRO A 61 15.88 18.26 8.37
C PRO A 61 17.27 18.08 8.98
N GLY A 62 18.08 19.13 8.95
CA GLY A 62 19.45 19.11 9.47
C GLY A 62 20.52 18.59 8.49
N PHE A 63 20.17 18.18 7.27
CA PHE A 63 21.16 17.80 6.25
C PHE A 63 21.98 18.99 5.78
N THR A 64 23.29 18.82 5.73
CA THR A 64 24.27 19.88 5.42
C THR A 64 25.28 19.44 4.35
N LEU A 65 26.07 20.40 3.83
CA LEU A 65 27.18 20.10 2.93
C LEU A 65 28.24 19.16 3.53
N LEU A 66 28.41 19.19 4.85
CA LEU A 66 29.36 18.33 5.55
C LEU A 66 28.95 16.85 5.53
N ASP A 67 27.67 16.57 5.39
CA ASP A 67 27.18 15.20 5.37
C ASP A 67 27.68 14.42 4.13
N TRP A 68 27.97 15.11 3.03
CA TRP A 68 28.57 14.49 1.84
C TRP A 68 29.99 13.96 2.07
N GLU A 69 30.70 14.42 3.12
CA GLU A 69 32.04 13.97 3.45
C GLU A 69 32.06 12.78 4.44
N ARG A 70 30.92 12.45 5.04
CA ARG A 70 30.79 11.30 5.96
C ARG A 70 30.99 9.98 5.23
N ASP A 71 31.36 8.92 5.95
CA ASP A 71 31.29 7.55 5.42
C ASP A 71 29.84 7.16 5.08
N ILE A 72 29.65 6.14 4.20
CA ILE A 72 28.32 5.77 3.69
C ILE A 72 27.38 5.29 4.80
N LYS A 73 27.92 4.69 5.85
CA LYS A 73 27.12 4.19 6.97
C LYS A 73 26.54 5.35 7.80
N THR A 74 27.39 6.32 8.12
CA THR A 74 26.96 7.55 8.83
C THR A 74 26.07 8.40 7.93
N PHE A 75 26.41 8.51 6.62
CA PHE A 75 25.58 9.18 5.64
C PHE A 75 24.19 8.56 5.51
N SER A 76 24.12 7.21 5.49
CA SER A 76 22.85 6.48 5.47
C SER A 76 22.00 6.77 6.72
N ALA A 77 22.63 6.83 7.89
CA ALA A 77 21.95 7.14 9.14
C ALA A 77 21.37 8.57 9.14
N VAL A 78 22.10 9.54 8.55
CA VAL A 78 21.59 10.93 8.39
C VAL A 78 20.37 10.97 7.47
N LEU A 79 20.32 10.10 6.46
CA LEU A 79 19.17 9.95 5.57
C LEU A 79 18.04 9.08 6.18
N GLY A 80 18.17 8.61 7.41
CA GLY A 80 17.18 7.74 8.06
C GLY A 80 17.23 6.29 7.58
N VAL A 81 18.31 5.83 6.94
CA VAL A 81 18.46 4.44 6.50
C VAL A 81 19.00 3.59 7.65
N ARG A 82 18.32 2.52 8.03
CA ARG A 82 18.77 1.57 9.05
C ARG A 82 19.88 0.65 8.53
N PRO A 83 20.73 0.08 9.42
CA PRO A 83 21.85 -0.78 9.03
C PRO A 83 21.46 -2.07 8.27
N ASP A 84 20.19 -2.47 8.32
CA ASP A 84 19.63 -3.63 7.62
C ASP A 84 19.27 -3.36 6.15
N GLY A 85 19.56 -2.16 5.64
CA GLY A 85 19.28 -1.77 4.25
C GLY A 85 17.81 -1.49 3.96
N SER A 86 16.93 -1.63 4.94
CA SER A 86 15.57 -1.12 4.82
C SER A 86 15.65 0.40 4.96
N ALA A 87 15.36 1.11 3.88
CA ALA A 87 15.07 2.52 3.99
C ALA A 87 13.94 2.65 5.02
N ALA A 88 14.10 3.57 5.97
CA ALA A 88 12.99 3.96 6.83
C ALA A 88 11.93 4.69 5.98
N LEU A 89 11.31 3.95 5.06
CA LEU A 89 10.08 4.35 4.36
C LEU A 89 8.90 4.42 5.35
N THR A 90 9.19 4.36 6.65
CA THR A 90 8.19 4.16 7.70
C THR A 90 8.30 5.11 8.89
N GLU A 91 9.26 6.04 8.91
CA GLU A 91 9.24 7.13 9.89
C GLU A 91 8.84 8.43 9.20
N SER A 92 7.57 8.76 9.34
CA SER A 92 6.80 9.86 8.78
C SER A 92 6.54 9.75 7.27
N MET A 93 5.56 8.95 6.86
CA MET A 93 4.64 9.53 5.90
C MET A 93 4.03 10.73 6.66
N ASP A 94 4.61 11.91 6.48
CA ASP A 94 3.91 13.15 6.80
C ASP A 94 2.64 13.11 5.96
N PHE A 95 1.54 12.73 6.59
CA PHE A 95 0.21 12.81 6.00
C PHE A 95 -0.25 14.26 5.95
N ASP A 96 0.65 15.19 5.58
CA ASP A 96 0.34 16.62 5.45
C ASP A 96 -0.85 16.89 4.54
N TRP A 97 -1.18 15.91 3.69
CA TRP A 97 -2.37 15.95 2.83
C TRP A 97 -3.67 15.57 3.56
N VAL A 98 -3.60 15.00 4.77
CA VAL A 98 -4.75 14.67 5.60
C VAL A 98 -4.76 15.59 6.81
N ALA A 99 -5.88 16.25 7.07
CA ALA A 99 -6.00 17.15 8.21
C ALA A 99 -5.64 16.44 9.52
N ALA A 100 -4.77 17.04 10.32
CA ALA A 100 -4.28 16.47 11.58
C ALA A 100 -5.38 15.90 12.50
N PRO A 101 -6.56 16.53 12.67
CA PRO A 101 -7.65 15.96 13.47
C PRO A 101 -8.16 14.60 12.96
N ILE A 102 -8.12 14.37 11.64
CA ILE A 102 -8.54 13.10 11.03
C ILE A 102 -7.51 12.01 11.34
N LEU A 103 -6.23 12.34 11.28
CA LEU A 103 -5.15 11.41 11.64
C LEU A 103 -5.20 11.06 13.13
N ASP A 104 -5.44 12.03 14.00
CA ASP A 104 -5.58 11.81 15.44
C ASP A 104 -6.78 10.91 15.75
N GLU A 105 -7.90 11.07 15.05
CA GLU A 105 -9.06 10.19 15.17
C GLU A 105 -8.73 8.79 14.69
N ALA A 106 -8.13 8.66 13.50
CA ALA A 106 -7.73 7.37 12.92
C ALA A 106 -6.75 6.63 13.84
N LEU A 107 -5.78 7.32 14.40
CA LEU A 107 -4.80 6.75 15.32
C LEU A 107 -5.45 6.27 16.62
N ARG A 108 -6.33 7.09 17.23
CA ARG A 108 -7.09 6.70 18.43
C ARG A 108 -7.95 5.47 18.16
N THR A 109 -8.68 5.47 17.04
CA THR A 109 -9.55 4.36 16.66
C THR A 109 -8.74 3.10 16.35
N SER A 110 -7.59 3.24 15.66
CA SER A 110 -6.69 2.14 15.37
C SER A 110 -6.11 1.51 16.65
N LYS A 111 -5.73 2.32 17.64
CA LYS A 111 -5.26 1.83 18.96
C LYS A 111 -6.35 1.05 19.71
N GLN A 112 -7.60 1.49 19.61
CA GLN A 112 -8.74 0.86 20.31
C GLN A 112 -9.29 -0.36 19.59
N ARG A 113 -9.39 -0.34 18.27
CA ARG A 113 -10.14 -1.30 17.46
C ARG A 113 -9.30 -1.96 16.35
N GLY A 114 -8.10 -1.45 16.05
CA GLY A 114 -7.26 -1.94 14.96
C GLY A 114 -6.93 -3.42 15.08
N GLY A 115 -6.72 -3.92 16.30
CA GLY A 115 -6.46 -5.34 16.56
C GLY A 115 -7.57 -6.29 16.05
N ALA A 116 -8.81 -5.81 15.95
CA ALA A 116 -9.90 -6.59 15.36
C ALA A 116 -9.70 -6.87 13.86
N TYR A 117 -8.98 -6.01 13.17
CA TYR A 117 -8.74 -6.08 11.72
C TYR A 117 -7.39 -6.71 11.36
N GLU A 118 -6.47 -6.83 12.31
CA GLU A 118 -5.17 -7.48 12.09
C GLU A 118 -5.36 -8.92 11.64
N GLY A 119 -4.60 -9.34 10.63
CA GLY A 119 -4.63 -10.68 10.09
C GLY A 119 -4.37 -10.74 8.59
N LEU A 120 -4.42 -11.95 8.08
CA LEU A 120 -4.39 -12.26 6.66
C LEU A 120 -5.81 -12.39 6.11
N TRP A 121 -6.00 -11.84 4.93
CA TRP A 121 -7.28 -11.77 4.25
C TRP A 121 -7.13 -12.18 2.80
N ARG A 122 -8.10 -12.89 2.27
CA ARG A 122 -8.25 -13.11 0.84
C ARG A 122 -9.26 -12.10 0.29
N SER A 123 -8.80 -11.23 -0.58
CA SER A 123 -9.66 -10.37 -1.39
C SER A 123 -10.27 -11.17 -2.53
N THR A 124 -11.52 -10.90 -2.84
CA THR A 124 -12.21 -11.43 -4.03
C THR A 124 -12.94 -10.29 -4.72
N ARG A 125 -12.75 -10.18 -6.03
CA ARG A 125 -13.41 -9.19 -6.89
C ARG A 125 -13.71 -9.80 -8.26
N ALA A 126 -14.59 -9.16 -9.03
CA ALA A 126 -14.80 -9.56 -10.41
C ALA A 126 -13.52 -9.30 -11.24
N SER A 127 -13.23 -10.17 -12.19
CA SER A 127 -12.14 -9.98 -13.15
C SER A 127 -12.49 -8.87 -14.13
N ASN A 128 -11.55 -7.98 -14.41
CA ASN A 128 -11.70 -6.97 -15.47
C ASN A 128 -11.48 -7.56 -16.87
N ASP A 129 -10.66 -8.60 -16.97
CA ASP A 129 -10.20 -9.17 -18.24
C ASP A 129 -11.04 -10.37 -18.68
N LEU A 130 -11.66 -11.05 -17.72
CA LEU A 130 -12.43 -12.27 -17.95
C LEU A 130 -13.86 -12.10 -17.40
N PRO A 131 -14.82 -11.65 -18.22
CA PRO A 131 -16.20 -11.45 -17.78
C PRO A 131 -16.80 -12.72 -17.13
N GLY A 132 -17.48 -12.54 -16.00
CA GLY A 132 -18.08 -13.63 -15.24
C GLY A 132 -17.11 -14.43 -14.36
N ARG A 133 -15.80 -14.16 -14.44
CA ARG A 133 -14.80 -14.78 -13.57
C ARG A 133 -14.44 -13.85 -12.40
N PHE A 134 -13.86 -14.45 -11.35
CA PHE A 134 -13.40 -13.73 -10.17
C PHE A 134 -11.90 -13.91 -10.00
N VAL A 135 -11.28 -12.92 -9.37
CA VAL A 135 -9.86 -12.96 -9.04
C VAL A 135 -9.68 -12.77 -7.53
N HIS A 136 -8.60 -13.36 -7.05
CA HIS A 136 -8.18 -13.30 -5.66
C HIS A 136 -6.86 -12.57 -5.51
N ASP A 137 -6.75 -11.81 -4.42
CA ASP A 137 -5.50 -11.21 -3.95
C ASP A 137 -5.35 -11.53 -2.45
N ILE A 138 -4.14 -11.58 -1.93
CA ILE A 138 -3.89 -11.66 -0.48
C ILE A 138 -3.73 -10.27 0.07
N CYS A 139 -4.39 -9.99 1.19
CA CYS A 139 -4.22 -8.77 1.95
C CYS A 139 -3.68 -9.09 3.34
N MET A 140 -2.85 -8.21 3.88
CA MET A 140 -2.45 -8.24 5.28
C MET A 140 -2.74 -6.89 5.91
N MET A 141 -3.37 -6.91 7.07
CA MET A 141 -3.52 -5.72 7.92
C MET A 141 -2.75 -5.94 9.21
N GLN A 142 -1.89 -5.01 9.56
CA GLN A 142 -1.02 -5.09 10.72
C GLN A 142 -0.84 -3.72 11.35
N ARG A 143 -0.96 -3.60 12.68
CA ARG A 143 -0.62 -2.36 13.37
C ARG A 143 0.89 -2.21 13.46
N ARG A 144 1.33 -0.99 13.19
CA ARG A 144 2.72 -0.58 13.36
C ARG A 144 2.96 -0.13 14.82
N GLU A 145 4.23 0.07 15.17
CA GLU A 145 4.65 0.56 16.48
C GLU A 145 4.02 1.92 16.84
N ASP A 146 3.80 2.78 15.84
CA ASP A 146 3.10 4.07 16.00
C ASP A 146 1.60 3.91 16.28
N GLY A 147 1.05 2.71 16.09
CA GLY A 147 -0.36 2.36 16.28
C GLY A 147 -1.22 2.52 15.05
N MET A 148 -0.65 2.99 13.92
CA MET A 148 -1.36 3.03 12.64
C MET A 148 -1.52 1.64 12.05
N LEU A 149 -2.62 1.42 11.31
CA LEU A 149 -2.87 0.16 10.62
C LEU A 149 -2.24 0.21 9.23
N GLN A 150 -1.23 -0.63 9.00
CA GLN A 150 -0.64 -0.84 7.68
C GLN A 150 -1.52 -1.80 6.88
N PHE A 151 -1.66 -1.53 5.59
CA PHE A 151 -2.38 -2.36 4.63
C PHE A 151 -1.44 -2.80 3.52
N LYS A 152 -1.37 -4.10 3.29
CA LYS A 152 -0.62 -4.70 2.18
C LYS A 152 -1.56 -5.52 1.33
N VAL A 153 -1.36 -5.47 0.02
CA VAL A 153 -2.08 -6.33 -0.94
C VAL A 153 -1.07 -6.92 -1.90
N GLY A 154 -1.18 -8.20 -2.16
CA GLY A 154 -0.31 -8.87 -3.11
C GLY A 154 -1.00 -9.99 -3.87
N VAL A 155 -0.60 -10.08 -5.12
CA VAL A 155 -0.81 -11.20 -6.02
C VAL A 155 0.50 -11.38 -6.79
N GLU A 156 0.68 -12.44 -7.51
CA GLU A 156 1.91 -12.74 -8.26
C GLU A 156 2.44 -11.51 -9.01
N GLY A 157 3.66 -11.07 -8.68
CA GLY A 157 4.33 -9.92 -9.30
C GLY A 157 3.77 -8.53 -8.97
N VAL A 158 2.85 -8.41 -8.03
CA VAL A 158 2.26 -7.12 -7.60
C VAL A 158 2.29 -6.99 -6.10
N ARG A 159 2.74 -5.85 -5.61
CA ARG A 159 2.79 -5.54 -4.18
C ARG A 159 2.37 -4.10 -3.93
N TYR A 160 1.21 -3.93 -3.33
CA TYR A 160 0.76 -2.64 -2.81
C TYR A 160 1.03 -2.57 -1.32
N VAL A 161 1.59 -1.46 -0.88
CA VAL A 161 1.83 -1.17 0.53
C VAL A 161 1.30 0.22 0.85
N GLY A 162 0.61 0.35 1.97
CA GLY A 162 0.02 1.62 2.37
C GLY A 162 -0.61 1.55 3.76
N TRP A 163 -1.60 2.40 3.97
CA TRP A 163 -2.19 2.65 5.27
C TRP A 163 -3.71 2.52 5.23
N SER A 164 -4.26 2.11 6.36
CA SER A 164 -5.71 2.10 6.59
C SER A 164 -6.06 3.01 7.74
N LEU A 165 -6.95 3.96 7.48
CA LEU A 165 -7.50 4.87 8.46
C LEU A 165 -8.86 4.33 8.93
N LEU A 166 -8.96 3.98 10.21
CA LEU A 166 -10.23 3.60 10.83
C LEU A 166 -10.97 4.85 11.27
N LEU A 167 -11.94 5.26 10.48
CA LEU A 167 -12.73 6.47 10.73
C LEU A 167 -14.19 6.11 10.85
N GLN A 168 -14.83 6.51 11.95
CA GLN A 168 -16.24 6.20 12.23
C GLN A 168 -16.53 4.69 12.07
N HIS A 169 -17.20 4.30 10.98
CA HIS A 169 -17.62 2.93 10.69
C HIS A 169 -17.00 2.36 9.40
N GLN A 170 -16.01 3.05 8.83
CA GLN A 170 -15.32 2.63 7.60
C GLN A 170 -13.82 2.49 7.81
N ILE A 171 -13.23 1.75 6.90
CA ILE A 171 -11.79 1.60 6.75
C ILE A 171 -11.40 2.24 5.43
N PHE A 172 -10.69 3.35 5.48
CA PHE A 172 -10.16 4.04 4.31
C PHE A 172 -8.72 3.60 4.11
N SER A 173 -8.43 2.95 2.99
CA SER A 173 -7.07 2.51 2.69
C SER A 173 -6.53 3.23 1.47
N VAL A 174 -5.26 3.60 1.55
CA VAL A 174 -4.47 4.12 0.44
C VAL A 174 -3.17 3.35 0.36
N ALA A 175 -2.84 2.84 -0.81
CA ALA A 175 -1.63 2.06 -1.02
C ALA A 175 -1.01 2.37 -2.39
N SER A 176 0.30 2.21 -2.50
CA SER A 176 1.02 2.29 -3.76
C SER A 176 1.72 0.98 -4.07
N ASP A 177 1.75 0.62 -5.34
CA ASP A 177 2.56 -0.48 -5.82
C ASP A 177 4.04 -0.14 -5.67
N VAL A 178 4.80 -1.06 -5.08
CA VAL A 178 6.21 -0.82 -4.73
C VAL A 178 7.14 -0.71 -5.93
N GLU A 179 6.74 -1.24 -7.08
CA GLU A 179 7.52 -1.22 -8.31
C GLU A 179 7.11 -0.06 -9.24
N SER A 180 5.82 0.03 -9.56
CA SER A 180 5.30 0.99 -10.52
C SER A 180 4.91 2.33 -9.91
N GLY A 181 4.69 2.39 -8.60
CA GLY A 181 4.15 3.57 -7.91
C GLY A 181 2.67 3.84 -8.20
N THR A 182 1.97 2.91 -8.87
CA THR A 182 0.53 3.03 -9.13
C THR A 182 -0.23 3.06 -7.81
N MET A 183 -1.20 3.95 -7.70
CA MET A 183 -2.01 4.12 -6.49
C MET A 183 -3.26 3.26 -6.50
N MET A 184 -3.64 2.78 -5.32
CA MET A 184 -4.90 2.12 -5.05
C MET A 184 -5.57 2.75 -3.84
N PHE A 185 -6.88 2.95 -3.93
CA PHE A 185 -7.72 3.43 -2.84
C PHE A 185 -8.81 2.40 -2.55
N SER A 186 -9.13 2.22 -1.28
CA SER A 186 -10.22 1.31 -0.88
C SER A 186 -11.03 1.91 0.25
N ILE A 187 -12.32 1.64 0.24
CA ILE A 187 -13.21 1.95 1.37
C ILE A 187 -13.98 0.68 1.70
N PHE A 188 -13.73 0.12 2.89
CA PHE A 188 -14.46 -1.03 3.39
C PHE A 188 -15.45 -0.62 4.48
N ASN A 189 -16.59 -1.29 4.52
CA ASN A 189 -17.52 -1.18 5.61
C ASN A 189 -16.92 -1.80 6.87
N GLY A 190 -16.75 -1.00 7.91
CA GLY A 190 -16.33 -1.50 9.22
C GLY A 190 -17.45 -2.33 9.87
N VAL A 191 -17.06 -3.27 10.69
CA VAL A 191 -18.00 -4.15 11.41
C VAL A 191 -17.92 -3.86 12.91
N ALA A 192 -19.07 -3.70 13.55
CA ALA A 192 -19.17 -3.46 15.00
C ALA A 192 -18.96 -4.75 15.83
N ARG A 193 -18.18 -5.72 15.30
CA ARG A 193 -17.85 -6.97 15.98
C ARG A 193 -16.43 -6.91 16.52
N GLN A 194 -16.15 -7.68 17.55
CA GLN A 194 -14.80 -7.78 18.11
C GLN A 194 -13.78 -8.31 17.10
N ARG A 195 -14.23 -9.19 16.19
CA ARG A 195 -13.37 -9.77 15.16
C ARG A 195 -14.20 -10.05 13.89
N PRO A 196 -14.07 -9.23 12.87
CA PRO A 196 -14.75 -9.46 11.60
C PRO A 196 -14.10 -10.63 10.83
N GLU A 197 -14.94 -11.50 10.27
CA GLU A 197 -14.52 -12.58 9.36
C GLU A 197 -14.63 -12.17 7.90
N VAL A 198 -15.47 -11.18 7.61
CA VAL A 198 -15.73 -10.67 6.27
C VAL A 198 -15.82 -9.16 6.31
N LEU A 199 -15.19 -8.52 5.34
CA LEU A 199 -15.34 -7.09 5.04
C LEU A 199 -15.75 -6.94 3.59
N ASP A 200 -16.59 -5.98 3.28
CA ASP A 200 -16.95 -5.62 1.92
C ASP A 200 -16.73 -4.14 1.66
N GLY A 201 -16.37 -3.81 0.45
CA GLY A 201 -16.04 -2.44 0.09
C GLY A 201 -15.86 -2.21 -1.39
N LEU A 202 -15.30 -1.06 -1.69
CA LEU A 202 -14.96 -0.62 -3.04
C LEU A 202 -13.47 -0.38 -3.14
N ASN A 203 -12.89 -0.82 -4.26
CA ASN A 203 -11.53 -0.48 -4.67
C ASN A 203 -11.59 0.49 -5.84
N LEU A 204 -10.70 1.47 -5.85
CA LEU A 204 -10.46 2.39 -6.94
C LEU A 204 -8.96 2.34 -7.28
N ALA A 205 -8.64 1.98 -8.52
CA ALA A 205 -7.27 1.87 -9.00
C ALA A 205 -7.22 2.11 -10.52
N THR A 206 -6.03 2.13 -11.08
CA THR A 206 -5.84 2.10 -12.51
C THR A 206 -5.68 0.65 -12.99
N LEU A 207 -6.34 0.32 -14.09
CA LEU A 207 -6.15 -0.97 -14.75
C LEU A 207 -4.75 -1.07 -15.34
N ARG A 208 -4.26 -2.29 -15.54
CA ARG A 208 -2.98 -2.57 -16.22
C ARG A 208 -3.13 -2.67 -17.73
N ASP A 209 -4.08 -1.92 -18.30
CA ASP A 209 -4.18 -1.74 -19.73
C ASP A 209 -3.14 -0.70 -20.23
N ALA A 210 -2.99 -0.61 -21.53
CA ALA A 210 -2.03 0.29 -22.17
C ALA A 210 -2.28 1.78 -21.85
N GLY A 211 -3.50 2.13 -21.41
CA GLY A 211 -3.91 3.50 -21.08
C GLY A 211 -3.91 3.82 -19.60
N GLY A 212 -3.76 2.83 -18.71
CA GLY A 212 -3.91 3.03 -17.28
C GLY A 212 -5.31 3.51 -16.90
N SER A 213 -6.36 2.87 -17.42
CA SER A 213 -7.74 3.32 -17.27
C SER A 213 -8.18 3.32 -15.81
N PRO A 214 -8.75 4.42 -15.28
CA PRO A 214 -9.33 4.43 -13.94
C PRO A 214 -10.50 3.45 -13.83
N ALA A 215 -10.52 2.64 -12.79
CA ALA A 215 -11.58 1.66 -12.55
C ALA A 215 -11.96 1.57 -11.08
N ALA A 216 -13.24 1.30 -10.83
CA ALA A 216 -13.77 0.99 -9.52
C ALA A 216 -14.43 -0.38 -9.54
N SER A 217 -14.20 -1.18 -8.49
CA SER A 217 -14.79 -2.51 -8.35
C SER A 217 -15.23 -2.79 -6.93
N ALA A 218 -16.30 -3.56 -6.77
CA ALA A 218 -16.64 -4.14 -5.48
C ALA A 218 -15.60 -5.20 -5.09
N SER A 219 -15.31 -5.30 -3.79
CA SER A 219 -14.38 -6.28 -3.23
C SER A 219 -14.91 -6.81 -1.91
N VAL A 220 -14.66 -8.09 -1.67
CA VAL A 220 -14.94 -8.76 -0.39
C VAL A 220 -13.65 -9.35 0.14
N LEU A 221 -13.32 -9.02 1.38
CA LEU A 221 -12.21 -9.60 2.11
C LEU A 221 -12.73 -10.70 3.03
N HIS A 222 -12.18 -11.90 2.91
CA HIS A 222 -12.38 -13.01 3.85
C HIS A 222 -11.12 -13.19 4.69
N ARG A 223 -11.27 -13.25 5.99
CA ARG A 223 -10.17 -13.59 6.89
C ARG A 223 -9.74 -15.04 6.65
N ILE A 224 -8.46 -15.24 6.37
CA ILE A 224 -7.88 -16.57 6.12
C ILE A 224 -6.91 -17.00 7.21
N GLY A 225 -6.43 -16.08 8.05
CA GLY A 225 -5.51 -16.39 9.12
C GLY A 225 -5.21 -15.20 10.02
N ASP A 226 -4.54 -15.53 11.13
CA ASP A 226 -4.00 -14.54 12.06
C ASP A 226 -2.56 -14.22 11.74
N ILE A 227 -2.11 -13.09 12.20
CA ILE A 227 -0.69 -12.72 12.23
C ILE A 227 -0.12 -12.95 13.64
N THR A 228 1.19 -13.05 13.72
CA THR A 228 1.90 -13.38 14.97
C THR A 228 2.22 -12.14 15.80
N GLY A 229 2.20 -10.95 15.17
CA GLY A 229 2.71 -9.71 15.75
C GLY A 229 4.22 -9.54 15.62
N ASN A 230 4.92 -10.53 15.04
CA ASN A 230 6.33 -10.42 14.68
C ASN A 230 6.44 -10.03 13.20
N PRO A 231 6.97 -8.84 12.84
CA PRO A 231 6.96 -8.34 11.48
C PRO A 231 7.63 -9.28 10.46
N ALA A 232 8.73 -9.94 10.84
CA ALA A 232 9.46 -10.83 9.94
C ALA A 232 8.71 -12.15 9.70
N GLN A 233 8.05 -12.68 10.73
CA GLN A 233 7.22 -13.89 10.61
C GLN A 233 5.95 -13.57 9.84
N ASP A 234 5.34 -12.42 10.07
CA ASP A 234 4.11 -12.00 9.41
C ASP A 234 4.35 -11.73 7.92
N GLU A 235 5.51 -11.16 7.57
CA GLU A 235 5.91 -11.01 6.16
C GLU A 235 6.05 -12.36 5.47
N LYS A 236 6.68 -13.33 6.15
CA LYS A 236 6.81 -14.69 5.62
C LYS A 236 5.45 -15.36 5.42
N LEU A 237 4.53 -15.23 6.38
CA LEU A 237 3.16 -15.73 6.25
C LEU A 237 2.41 -15.09 5.07
N PHE A 238 2.61 -13.79 4.86
CA PHE A 238 2.02 -13.07 3.75
C PHE A 238 2.54 -13.58 2.40
N GLU A 239 3.87 -13.75 2.25
CA GLU A 239 4.48 -14.27 1.03
C GLU A 239 4.09 -15.74 0.77
N GLU A 240 4.03 -16.58 1.81
CA GLU A 240 3.56 -17.96 1.70
C GLU A 240 2.09 -18.02 1.25
N ALA A 241 1.24 -17.14 1.77
CA ALA A 241 -0.16 -17.05 1.37
C ALA A 241 -0.30 -16.62 -0.10
N ILE A 242 0.53 -15.70 -0.58
CA ILE A 242 0.55 -15.29 -1.99
C ILE A 242 1.02 -16.44 -2.89
N ALA A 243 2.09 -17.13 -2.51
CA ALA A 243 2.63 -18.26 -3.27
C ALA A 243 1.65 -19.44 -3.38
N ALA A 244 0.78 -19.62 -2.38
CA ALA A 244 -0.25 -20.67 -2.36
C ALA A 244 -1.57 -20.25 -3.04
N LEU A 245 -1.70 -18.98 -3.44
CA LEU A 245 -2.93 -18.47 -4.04
C LEU A 245 -3.01 -18.82 -5.51
N ASP A 246 -4.18 -19.33 -5.94
CA ASP A 246 -4.58 -19.27 -7.35
C ASP A 246 -5.23 -17.89 -7.60
N PRO A 247 -4.58 -17.01 -8.39
CA PRO A 247 -5.10 -15.66 -8.63
C PRO A 247 -6.45 -15.67 -9.36
N LEU A 248 -6.70 -16.67 -10.20
CA LEU A 248 -7.99 -16.84 -10.88
C LEU A 248 -8.84 -17.85 -10.08
N ALA A 249 -9.92 -17.37 -9.50
CA ALA A 249 -10.83 -18.23 -8.77
C ALA A 249 -11.33 -19.40 -9.65
N PRO A 250 -11.24 -20.66 -9.18
CA PRO A 250 -11.85 -21.79 -9.87
C PRO A 250 -13.34 -21.54 -10.13
N GLU A 251 -13.85 -22.06 -11.23
CA GLU A 251 -15.27 -21.93 -11.56
C GLU A 251 -16.15 -22.52 -10.44
N GLY A 252 -17.19 -21.77 -10.06
CA GLY A 252 -18.10 -22.19 -8.99
C GLY A 252 -17.52 -22.13 -7.58
N SER A 253 -16.24 -21.75 -7.38
CA SER A 253 -15.63 -21.70 -6.04
C SER A 253 -16.06 -20.47 -5.22
N VAL A 254 -16.54 -19.42 -5.88
CA VAL A 254 -17.05 -18.23 -5.20
C VAL A 254 -18.54 -18.46 -4.88
N PRO A 255 -18.95 -18.42 -3.60
CA PRO A 255 -20.34 -18.60 -3.23
C PRO A 255 -21.26 -17.63 -3.98
N GLU A 256 -22.42 -18.11 -4.45
CA GLU A 256 -23.34 -17.32 -5.28
C GLU A 256 -23.73 -15.98 -4.64
N LYS A 257 -23.91 -15.95 -3.32
CA LYS A 257 -24.19 -14.72 -2.58
C LYS A 257 -23.06 -13.69 -2.72
N ILE A 258 -21.80 -14.13 -2.72
CA ILE A 258 -20.64 -13.26 -2.92
C ILE A 258 -20.54 -12.89 -4.40
N ALA A 259 -20.70 -13.83 -5.31
CA ALA A 259 -20.70 -13.58 -6.74
C ALA A 259 -21.74 -12.51 -7.12
N SER A 260 -22.99 -12.68 -6.67
CA SER A 260 -24.08 -11.71 -6.87
C SER A 260 -23.77 -10.35 -6.25
N HIS A 261 -23.12 -10.32 -5.07
CA HIS A 261 -22.71 -9.07 -4.42
C HIS A 261 -21.65 -8.34 -5.23
N LEU A 262 -20.66 -9.07 -5.77
CA LEU A 262 -19.53 -8.50 -6.54
C LEU A 262 -19.93 -8.10 -7.97
N THR A 263 -20.91 -8.75 -8.57
CA THR A 263 -21.41 -8.49 -9.93
C THR A 263 -22.70 -7.67 -9.95
N ARG A 264 -23.10 -7.15 -8.79
CA ARG A 264 -24.32 -6.34 -8.67
C ARG A 264 -24.35 -5.24 -9.70
N ASN A 265 -25.44 -5.21 -10.45
CA ASN A 265 -25.62 -4.20 -11.48
C ASN A 265 -25.79 -2.83 -10.85
N VAL A 266 -25.07 -1.83 -11.35
CA VAL A 266 -25.09 -0.43 -10.86
C VAL A 266 -26.44 0.23 -11.10
N THR A 267 -27.34 -0.42 -11.86
CA THR A 267 -28.64 0.12 -12.30
C THR A 267 -29.64 0.41 -11.19
N ASP A 268 -29.46 -0.19 -9.98
CA ASP A 268 -30.29 0.13 -8.82
C ASP A 268 -29.91 1.45 -8.13
N CYS A 269 -28.92 2.15 -8.66
CA CYS A 269 -28.46 3.44 -8.20
C CYS A 269 -28.72 4.50 -9.25
N ALA A 270 -28.58 5.77 -8.90
CA ALA A 270 -28.55 6.83 -9.90
C ALA A 270 -27.48 6.50 -10.96
N PRO A 271 -27.77 6.73 -12.26
CA PRO A 271 -26.81 6.43 -13.32
C PRO A 271 -25.44 7.05 -13.05
N GLY A 272 -24.38 6.27 -13.26
CA GLY A 272 -23.01 6.71 -13.04
C GLY A 272 -22.45 6.49 -11.61
N PHE A 273 -23.22 5.87 -10.71
CA PHE A 273 -22.74 5.57 -9.36
C PHE A 273 -22.58 4.06 -9.11
N LEU A 274 -21.43 3.65 -8.61
CA LEU A 274 -21.24 2.37 -7.95
C LEU A 274 -21.40 2.56 -6.45
N ARG A 275 -22.40 1.91 -5.85
CA ARG A 275 -22.74 2.10 -4.45
C ARG A 275 -22.95 0.75 -3.74
N LEU A 276 -22.28 0.58 -2.59
CA LEU A 276 -22.56 -0.51 -1.65
C LEU A 276 -23.32 0.02 -0.45
N LEU A 277 -24.60 -0.31 -0.39
CA LEU A 277 -25.45 0.11 0.74
C LEU A 277 -25.07 -0.67 2.00
N TYR A 278 -24.87 0.05 3.11
CA TYR A 278 -24.57 -0.55 4.42
C TYR A 278 -25.59 -1.63 4.85
N GLY A 279 -26.86 -1.42 4.54
CA GLY A 279 -27.92 -2.42 4.82
C GLY A 279 -27.83 -3.70 3.99
N GLN A 280 -27.09 -3.67 2.88
CA GLN A 280 -26.87 -4.79 1.95
C GLN A 280 -25.47 -5.38 2.06
N SER A 281 -24.68 -4.93 3.03
CA SER A 281 -23.33 -5.45 3.26
C SER A 281 -23.39 -6.94 3.60
N VAL A 282 -22.53 -7.73 2.92
CA VAL A 282 -22.37 -9.18 3.22
C VAL A 282 -21.62 -9.40 4.52
N ALA A 283 -20.93 -8.39 5.02
CA ALA A 283 -20.23 -8.44 6.31
C ALA A 283 -21.19 -8.40 7.51
N ARG A 284 -22.43 -7.92 7.31
CA ARG A 284 -23.41 -7.81 8.38
C ARG A 284 -24.05 -9.16 8.71
N GLY A 285 -23.55 -9.79 9.77
CA GLY A 285 -24.26 -10.92 10.41
C GLY A 285 -24.26 -12.22 9.63
N THR A 286 -23.68 -12.27 8.46
CA THR A 286 -23.60 -13.49 7.68
C THR A 286 -22.35 -14.25 8.11
N ARG A 287 -22.52 -15.35 8.85
CA ARG A 287 -21.55 -16.44 8.75
C ARG A 287 -21.71 -16.95 7.32
N LEU A 288 -20.71 -16.72 6.48
CA LEU A 288 -20.56 -17.51 5.27
C LEU A 288 -20.23 -18.91 5.79
N GLY A 289 -21.23 -19.75 5.83
CA GLY A 289 -21.08 -21.12 6.30
C GLY A 289 -19.89 -21.72 5.54
N LYS A 290 -18.98 -22.36 6.26
CA LYS A 290 -18.17 -23.40 5.67
C LYS A 290 -19.20 -24.32 5.02
N GLY A 291 -19.24 -24.35 3.68
CA GLY A 291 -20.00 -25.31 2.95
C GLY A 291 -19.49 -26.70 3.34
N ALA A 292 -20.07 -27.28 4.35
CA ALA A 292 -20.03 -28.73 4.53
C ALA A 292 -20.99 -29.30 3.47
N PRO A 293 -20.56 -30.26 2.64
CA PRO A 293 -21.50 -31.05 1.87
C PRO A 293 -22.26 -31.93 2.87
N GLY A 294 -23.56 -31.71 3.00
CA GLY A 294 -24.44 -32.57 3.73
C GLY A 294 -25.11 -31.93 4.95
N ASP A 295 -26.13 -31.13 4.71
CA ASP A 295 -27.27 -30.94 5.59
C ASP A 295 -28.49 -30.63 4.71
N GLU A 296 -28.94 -31.67 4.00
CA GLU A 296 -30.32 -31.83 3.58
C GLU A 296 -30.98 -32.74 4.62
N SER A 297 -31.82 -32.17 5.48
CA SER A 297 -32.99 -32.83 6.02
C SER A 297 -33.91 -31.82 6.73
#